data_0579884ec5779e1d42b98fd2d64e1279
#
_entry.id   0579884ec5779e1d42b98fd2d64e1279
#
_cell.length_a   1.000
_cell.length_b   1.000
_cell.length_c   1.000
_cell.angle_alpha   90.00
_cell.angle_beta   90.00
_cell.angle_gamma   90.00
#
_symmetry.space_group_name_H-M   'P 1'
#
loop_
_entity.id
_entity.type
_entity.pdbx_description
1 polymer ?
#
loop_
_entity_poly.entity_id
_entity_poly.type
_entity_poly.pdbx_seq_one_letter_code
_entity_poly.pdbx_strand_id
1 'polypeptide(L)'
;LANHPEILIVSNIIENGQAIGLGDAGKFWHSDLSYKELPSLGSMLHAQELPSEGGDTLFADMHNAWDQLPEHLRKAVEGRSAAHSYTARYSETKFEGNWRPTLTPEQLAQVAEVVHPIVRTHPETGRKALFVSEGFTTRIVGLPEDESRDLLAQLYAHSVLPENIYRHQWQPHDLVFWDNRSLIHLAAGCPSHLRRKLYRTTIQG
;
A
#
# COMPACT_ATOMS: atom_id res chain seq x y z
N LEU A 1 4.97 -4.59 -18.94
CA LEU A 1 5.79 -4.25 -20.12
C LEU A 1 5.69 -5.41 -21.11
N ALA A 2 5.50 -5.13 -22.41
CA ALA A 2 5.06 -6.15 -23.38
C ALA A 2 5.91 -7.44 -23.43
N ASN A 3 7.23 -7.36 -23.28
CA ASN A 3 8.10 -8.54 -23.27
C ASN A 3 8.64 -8.88 -21.85
N HIS A 4 8.13 -8.19 -20.83
CA HIS A 4 8.56 -8.30 -19.44
C HIS A 4 7.34 -8.23 -18.54
N PRO A 5 6.55 -9.33 -18.42
CA PRO A 5 5.33 -9.35 -17.62
C PRO A 5 5.57 -9.13 -16.12
N GLU A 6 6.79 -9.36 -15.64
CA GLU A 6 7.25 -9.07 -14.29
C GLU A 6 7.38 -7.57 -14.00
N ILE A 7 7.39 -6.71 -15.04
CA ILE A 7 7.49 -5.25 -14.90
C ILE A 7 6.11 -4.63 -15.13
N LEU A 8 5.54 -4.11 -14.07
CA LEU A 8 4.30 -3.33 -14.10
C LEU A 8 4.62 -1.86 -14.42
N ILE A 9 3.80 -1.25 -15.29
CA ILE A 9 3.88 0.20 -15.54
C ILE A 9 2.94 0.90 -14.57
N VAL A 10 3.48 1.79 -13.75
CA VAL A 10 2.72 2.72 -12.89
C VAL A 10 2.76 4.08 -13.58
N SER A 11 1.63 4.54 -14.08
CA SER A 11 1.59 5.74 -14.94
C SER A 11 0.19 6.34 -15.01
N ASN A 12 0.11 7.67 -15.01
CA ASN A 12 -1.11 8.42 -15.29
C ASN A 12 -1.26 8.80 -16.78
N ILE A 13 -0.39 8.30 -17.64
CA ILE A 13 -0.33 8.67 -19.06
C ILE A 13 -1.39 7.91 -19.85
N ILE A 14 -2.11 8.65 -20.70
CA ILE A 14 -3.03 8.10 -21.69
C ILE A 14 -2.43 8.36 -23.08
N GLU A 15 -2.22 7.31 -23.87
CA GLU A 15 -1.76 7.39 -25.24
C GLU A 15 -2.79 6.76 -26.19
N ASN A 16 -3.17 7.49 -27.24
CA ASN A 16 -4.22 7.06 -28.19
C ASN A 16 -5.55 6.65 -27.50
N GLY A 17 -5.91 7.35 -26.44
CA GLY A 17 -7.13 7.06 -25.66
C GLY A 17 -7.04 5.84 -24.73
N GLN A 18 -5.86 5.24 -24.59
CA GLN A 18 -5.60 4.08 -23.72
C GLN A 18 -4.58 4.41 -22.63
N ALA A 19 -4.86 3.96 -21.42
CA ALA A 19 -3.92 4.03 -20.32
C ALA A 19 -2.72 3.10 -20.58
N ILE A 20 -1.50 3.62 -20.46
CA ILE A 20 -0.28 2.82 -20.64
C ILE A 20 0.12 2.04 -19.39
N GLY A 21 -0.51 2.29 -18.26
CA GLY A 21 -0.21 1.64 -16.98
C GLY A 21 -1.29 1.88 -15.94
N LEU A 22 -1.00 1.55 -14.69
CA LEU A 22 -1.91 1.78 -13.55
C LEU A 22 -1.73 3.21 -13.02
N GLY A 23 -2.69 4.09 -13.30
CA GLY A 23 -2.67 5.49 -12.86
C GLY A 23 -3.16 5.71 -11.43
N ASP A 24 -3.82 4.71 -10.86
CA ASP A 24 -4.41 4.74 -9.52
C ASP A 24 -3.61 3.96 -8.46
N ALA A 25 -2.47 3.39 -8.84
CA ALA A 25 -1.66 2.61 -7.91
C ALA A 25 -1.13 3.49 -6.78
N GLY A 26 -1.36 3.04 -5.55
CA GLY A 26 -0.75 3.64 -4.36
C GLY A 26 -1.46 4.88 -3.80
N LYS A 27 -2.71 5.16 -4.14
CA LYS A 27 -3.48 6.33 -3.63
C LYS A 27 -3.82 6.29 -2.14
N PHE A 28 -3.74 5.13 -1.51
CA PHE A 28 -3.93 4.92 -0.08
C PHE A 28 -2.64 4.36 0.52
N TRP A 29 -2.41 4.63 1.79
CA TRP A 29 -1.33 3.99 2.53
C TRP A 29 -1.50 2.47 2.50
N HIS A 30 -0.49 1.74 2.03
CA HIS A 30 -0.56 0.29 1.87
C HIS A 30 0.82 -0.38 1.91
N SER A 31 0.82 -1.66 2.25
CA SER A 31 1.92 -2.58 1.95
C SER A 31 1.50 -3.45 0.77
N ASP A 32 2.40 -3.66 -0.18
CA ASP A 32 2.11 -4.41 -1.40
C ASP A 32 1.70 -5.85 -1.12
N LEU A 33 0.61 -6.27 -1.77
CA LEU A 33 0.06 -7.62 -1.70
C LEU A 33 -0.28 -8.11 -0.29
N SER A 34 -0.50 -7.21 0.69
CA SER A 34 -0.88 -7.60 2.05
C SER A 34 -2.19 -8.40 2.12
N TYR A 35 -2.98 -8.38 1.05
CA TYR A 35 -4.20 -9.20 0.85
C TYR A 35 -3.91 -10.60 0.30
N LYS A 36 -2.67 -11.04 0.23
CA LYS A 36 -2.24 -12.39 -0.12
C LYS A 36 -1.81 -13.16 1.13
N GLU A 37 -1.97 -14.48 1.12
CA GLU A 37 -1.45 -15.35 2.19
C GLU A 37 0.06 -15.18 2.38
N LEU A 38 0.78 -15.03 1.25
CA LEU A 38 2.20 -14.69 1.22
C LEU A 38 2.35 -13.26 0.63
N PRO A 39 2.43 -12.21 1.47
CA PRO A 39 2.68 -10.85 1.02
C PRO A 39 4.05 -10.71 0.34
N SER A 40 4.21 -9.67 -0.48
CA SER A 40 5.52 -9.44 -1.09
C SER A 40 6.58 -9.07 -0.07
N LEU A 41 7.79 -9.58 -0.27
CA LEU A 41 8.97 -9.20 0.51
C LEU A 41 9.30 -7.73 0.30
N GLY A 42 9.42 -7.32 -0.95
CA GLY A 42 9.78 -5.95 -1.29
C GLY A 42 9.31 -5.57 -2.69
N SER A 43 9.42 -4.31 -3.00
CA SER A 43 9.13 -3.79 -4.34
C SER A 43 10.17 -2.76 -4.75
N MET A 44 10.36 -2.65 -6.06
CA MET A 44 11.24 -1.65 -6.67
C MET A 44 10.44 -0.77 -7.60
N LEU A 45 10.74 0.54 -7.59
CA LEU A 45 10.28 1.50 -8.56
C LEU A 45 11.48 2.15 -9.25
N HIS A 46 11.43 2.21 -10.58
CA HIS A 46 12.44 2.87 -11.42
C HIS A 46 11.79 4.03 -12.16
N ALA A 47 12.33 5.23 -11.98
CA ALA A 47 11.84 6.45 -12.60
C ALA A 47 12.14 6.47 -14.09
N GLN A 48 11.08 6.60 -14.93
CA GLN A 48 11.18 6.69 -16.40
C GLN A 48 10.82 8.08 -16.90
N GLU A 49 9.71 8.64 -16.42
CA GLU A 49 9.22 9.97 -16.77
C GLU A 49 8.65 10.62 -15.49
N LEU A 50 9.13 11.81 -15.18
CA LEU A 50 8.77 12.50 -13.94
C LEU A 50 8.07 13.81 -14.24
N PRO A 51 7.03 14.16 -13.44
CA PRO A 51 6.40 15.46 -13.52
C PRO A 51 7.33 16.55 -13.01
N SER A 52 7.14 17.81 -13.47
CA SER A 52 7.89 18.95 -12.98
C SER A 52 7.54 19.35 -11.54
N GLU A 53 6.40 18.88 -11.02
CA GLU A 53 5.97 19.09 -9.64
C GLU A 53 5.11 17.90 -9.13
N GLY A 54 5.21 17.59 -7.85
CA GLY A 54 4.54 16.45 -7.24
C GLY A 54 5.14 15.11 -7.67
N GLY A 55 4.34 14.04 -7.57
CA GLY A 55 4.75 12.69 -7.97
C GLY A 55 5.61 11.97 -6.94
N ASP A 56 5.86 12.52 -5.77
CA ASP A 56 6.65 11.94 -4.70
C ASP A 56 6.04 10.63 -4.20
N THR A 57 6.87 9.80 -3.58
CA THR A 57 6.44 8.62 -2.85
C THR A 57 6.78 8.77 -1.38
N LEU A 58 5.79 8.54 -0.52
CA LEU A 58 5.95 8.58 0.92
C LEU A 58 6.05 7.16 1.46
N PHE A 59 6.92 6.95 2.43
CA PHE A 59 7.13 5.70 3.14
C PHE A 59 6.99 5.94 4.63
N ALA A 60 6.19 5.12 5.32
CA ALA A 60 6.04 5.19 6.77
C ALA A 60 6.69 3.96 7.42
N ASP A 61 7.59 4.19 8.39
CA ASP A 61 8.31 3.15 9.14
C ASP A 61 7.37 2.50 10.16
N MET A 62 6.97 1.26 9.89
CA MET A 62 6.05 0.50 10.74
C MET A 62 6.74 -0.14 11.95
N HIS A 63 8.08 -0.24 11.95
CA HIS A 63 8.84 -0.56 13.17
C HIS A 63 8.75 0.60 14.15
N ASN A 64 9.03 1.81 13.68
CA ASN A 64 8.97 3.02 14.49
C ASN A 64 7.54 3.28 15.00
N ALA A 65 6.55 3.06 14.14
CA ALA A 65 5.14 3.14 14.52
C ALA A 65 4.78 2.16 15.65
N TRP A 66 5.33 0.94 15.64
CA TRP A 66 5.17 0.00 16.75
C TRP A 66 5.93 0.44 18.02
N ASP A 67 7.18 0.85 17.87
CA ASP A 67 8.04 1.23 19.01
C ASP A 67 7.48 2.45 19.77
N GLN A 68 6.80 3.35 19.08
CA GLN A 68 6.19 4.56 19.65
C GLN A 68 4.69 4.41 19.95
N LEU A 69 4.09 3.23 19.69
CA LEU A 69 2.66 3.04 19.89
C LEU A 69 2.28 3.22 21.36
N PRO A 70 1.30 4.09 21.67
CA PRO A 70 0.82 4.27 23.04
C PRO A 70 0.42 2.95 23.71
N GLU A 71 0.74 2.82 25.00
CA GLU A 71 0.58 1.56 25.75
C GLU A 71 -0.83 0.98 25.68
N HIS A 72 -1.87 1.84 25.70
CA HIS A 72 -3.26 1.37 25.59
C HIS A 72 -3.57 0.76 24.22
N LEU A 73 -3.02 1.33 23.12
CA LEU A 73 -3.16 0.77 21.77
C LEU A 73 -2.34 -0.50 21.63
N ARG A 74 -1.13 -0.52 22.18
CA ARG A 74 -0.28 -1.71 22.20
C ARG A 74 -1.00 -2.90 22.83
N LYS A 75 -1.57 -2.71 24.02
CA LYS A 75 -2.37 -3.75 24.71
C LYS A 75 -3.62 -4.15 23.92
N ALA A 76 -4.24 -3.20 23.23
CA ALA A 76 -5.44 -3.47 22.44
C ALA A 76 -5.16 -4.35 21.21
N VAL A 77 -3.95 -4.36 20.68
CA VAL A 77 -3.62 -5.08 19.44
C VAL A 77 -2.67 -6.27 19.60
N GLU A 78 -1.97 -6.38 20.72
CA GLU A 78 -1.04 -7.48 20.96
C GLU A 78 -1.74 -8.84 20.91
N GLY A 79 -1.20 -9.76 20.11
CA GLY A 79 -1.79 -11.08 19.88
C GLY A 79 -3.02 -11.10 18.97
N ARG A 80 -3.50 -9.96 18.49
CA ARG A 80 -4.64 -9.89 17.56
C ARG A 80 -4.22 -9.97 16.11
N SER A 81 -5.18 -10.33 15.27
CA SER A 81 -5.04 -10.39 13.81
C SER A 81 -6.06 -9.47 13.14
N ALA A 82 -5.71 -9.03 11.95
CA ALA A 82 -6.58 -8.23 11.09
C ALA A 82 -6.80 -8.93 9.75
N ALA A 83 -7.98 -8.75 9.18
CA ALA A 83 -8.32 -9.21 7.84
C ALA A 83 -7.89 -8.16 6.80
N HIS A 84 -7.35 -8.63 5.68
CA HIS A 84 -6.92 -7.84 4.55
C HIS A 84 -7.66 -8.29 3.30
N SER A 85 -8.11 -7.35 2.48
CA SER A 85 -8.77 -7.64 1.21
C SER A 85 -8.33 -6.67 0.12
N TYR A 86 -8.16 -7.19 -1.10
CA TYR A 86 -7.96 -6.37 -2.29
C TYR A 86 -9.13 -5.41 -2.54
N THR A 87 -10.33 -5.76 -2.08
CA THR A 87 -11.55 -5.00 -2.31
C THR A 87 -11.87 -3.98 -1.22
N ALA A 88 -11.02 -3.84 -0.19
CA ALA A 88 -11.24 -2.95 0.95
C ALA A 88 -11.65 -1.52 0.54
N ARG A 89 -11.02 -0.98 -0.50
CA ARG A 89 -11.28 0.36 -1.06
C ARG A 89 -11.83 0.33 -2.49
N TYR A 90 -12.35 -0.83 -2.94
CA TYR A 90 -12.75 -0.99 -4.33
C TYR A 90 -13.87 -0.03 -4.76
N SER A 91 -14.82 0.26 -3.88
CA SER A 91 -15.91 1.21 -4.15
C SER A 91 -15.43 2.66 -4.26
N GLU A 92 -14.31 2.98 -3.59
CA GLU A 92 -13.71 4.32 -3.57
C GLU A 92 -12.73 4.53 -4.75
N THR A 93 -12.35 3.44 -5.43
CA THR A 93 -11.42 3.46 -6.56
C THR A 93 -12.11 3.55 -7.93
N LYS A 94 -13.35 4.05 -7.98
CA LYS A 94 -14.02 4.34 -9.26
C LYS A 94 -13.36 5.54 -9.91
N PHE A 95 -12.37 5.27 -10.76
CA PHE A 95 -11.60 6.30 -11.44
C PHE A 95 -12.17 6.61 -12.82
N GLU A 96 -12.19 7.88 -13.15
CA GLU A 96 -12.21 8.36 -14.52
C GLU A 96 -10.98 7.77 -15.23
N GLY A 97 -11.17 6.88 -16.20
CA GLY A 97 -10.07 6.34 -17.00
C GLY A 97 -9.93 4.81 -17.05
N ASN A 98 -10.77 4.04 -16.37
CA ASN A 98 -10.78 2.54 -16.45
C ASN A 98 -9.38 1.87 -16.37
N TRP A 99 -8.55 2.30 -15.42
CA TRP A 99 -7.21 1.75 -15.21
C TRP A 99 -7.20 0.28 -14.79
N ARG A 100 -8.31 -0.21 -14.24
CA ARG A 100 -8.49 -1.59 -13.78
C ARG A 100 -9.78 -2.17 -14.35
N PRO A 101 -9.81 -3.46 -14.66
CA PRO A 101 -11.05 -4.15 -14.98
C PRO A 101 -12.05 -4.00 -13.84
N THR A 102 -13.30 -3.64 -14.17
CA THR A 102 -14.37 -3.65 -13.17
C THR A 102 -14.69 -5.10 -12.82
N LEU A 103 -14.57 -5.45 -11.55
CA LEU A 103 -14.98 -6.77 -11.07
C LEU A 103 -16.50 -6.85 -11.02
N THR A 104 -17.05 -7.99 -11.45
CA THR A 104 -18.49 -8.25 -11.29
C THR A 104 -18.83 -8.52 -9.82
N PRO A 105 -20.12 -8.42 -9.40
CA PRO A 105 -20.50 -8.80 -8.03
C PRO A 105 -20.07 -10.21 -7.65
N GLU A 106 -20.13 -11.16 -8.59
CA GLU A 106 -19.71 -12.55 -8.39
C GLU A 106 -18.20 -12.64 -8.18
N GLN A 107 -17.41 -11.89 -8.94
CA GLN A 107 -15.95 -11.81 -8.77
C GLN A 107 -15.59 -11.15 -7.43
N LEU A 108 -16.30 -10.09 -7.04
CA LEU A 108 -16.10 -9.43 -5.74
C LEU A 108 -16.38 -10.39 -4.57
N ALA A 109 -17.44 -11.19 -4.68
CA ALA A 109 -17.80 -12.18 -3.67
C ALA A 109 -16.77 -13.34 -3.55
N GLN A 110 -15.96 -13.58 -4.57
CA GLN A 110 -14.90 -14.59 -4.58
C GLN A 110 -13.55 -14.08 -4.07
N VAL A 111 -13.39 -12.78 -3.85
CA VAL A 111 -12.17 -12.23 -3.27
C VAL A 111 -12.15 -12.56 -1.77
N ALA A 112 -11.41 -13.61 -1.42
CA ALA A 112 -11.25 -14.01 -0.03
C ALA A 112 -10.47 -12.95 0.77
N GLU A 113 -10.89 -12.74 2.02
CA GLU A 113 -10.05 -12.03 2.99
C GLU A 113 -8.93 -12.96 3.46
N VAL A 114 -7.75 -12.36 3.66
CA VAL A 114 -6.61 -13.03 4.27
C VAL A 114 -6.35 -12.43 5.65
N VAL A 115 -6.05 -13.27 6.62
CA VAL A 115 -5.84 -12.84 8.00
C VAL A 115 -4.35 -12.84 8.33
N HIS A 116 -3.85 -11.70 8.82
CA HIS A 116 -2.48 -11.54 9.27
C HIS A 116 -2.43 -11.01 10.71
N PRO A 117 -1.38 -11.34 11.49
CA PRO A 117 -1.13 -10.67 12.77
C PRO A 117 -1.00 -9.16 12.58
N ILE A 118 -1.62 -8.36 13.46
CA ILE A 118 -1.47 -6.90 13.47
C ILE A 118 -0.04 -6.49 13.77
N VAL A 119 0.66 -7.27 14.59
CA VAL A 119 2.07 -7.08 14.92
C VAL A 119 2.86 -8.26 14.38
N ARG A 120 3.78 -8.00 13.45
CA ARG A 120 4.65 -9.01 12.86
C ARG A 120 6.08 -8.81 13.33
N THR A 121 6.79 -9.92 13.54
CA THR A 121 8.25 -9.88 13.77
C THR A 121 8.96 -10.01 12.43
N HIS A 122 9.82 -9.07 12.13
CA HIS A 122 10.63 -9.11 10.92
C HIS A 122 11.62 -10.28 10.99
N PRO A 123 11.64 -11.20 10.00
CA PRO A 123 12.37 -12.47 10.12
C PRO A 123 13.88 -12.32 10.21
N GLU A 124 14.44 -11.25 9.64
CA GLU A 124 15.89 -11.05 9.59
C GLU A 124 16.39 -10.17 10.74
N THR A 125 15.60 -9.15 11.14
CA THR A 125 16.03 -8.18 12.17
C THR A 125 15.51 -8.50 13.56
N GLY A 126 14.47 -9.33 13.68
CA GLY A 126 13.77 -9.60 14.94
C GLY A 126 12.92 -8.44 15.47
N ARG A 127 12.91 -7.29 14.80
CA ARG A 127 12.10 -6.13 15.20
C ARG A 127 10.61 -6.37 14.94
N LYS A 128 9.77 -5.90 15.83
CA LYS A 128 8.31 -5.88 15.62
C LYS A 128 7.93 -4.71 14.71
N ALA A 129 6.91 -4.91 13.89
CA ALA A 129 6.31 -3.88 13.03
C ALA A 129 4.79 -4.00 13.08
N LEU A 130 4.09 -2.87 12.98
CA LEU A 130 2.65 -2.88 12.70
C LEU A 130 2.41 -3.36 11.26
N PHE A 131 1.40 -4.23 11.08
CA PHE A 131 1.04 -4.75 9.78
C PHE A 131 -0.45 -4.51 9.51
N VAL A 132 -0.80 -3.25 9.43
CA VAL A 132 -2.14 -2.75 9.06
C VAL A 132 -1.98 -1.58 8.09
N SER A 133 -2.95 -1.40 7.21
CA SER A 133 -2.92 -0.29 6.26
C SER A 133 -4.34 0.12 5.85
N GLU A 134 -4.53 1.41 5.64
CA GLU A 134 -5.79 1.97 5.18
C GLU A 134 -6.26 1.34 3.86
N GLY A 135 -5.32 1.01 2.97
CA GLY A 135 -5.60 0.52 1.63
C GLY A 135 -6.18 -0.89 1.57
N PHE A 136 -5.82 -1.77 2.51
CA PHE A 136 -6.19 -3.18 2.41
C PHE A 136 -6.72 -3.80 3.69
N THR A 137 -6.52 -3.22 4.88
CA THR A 137 -7.04 -3.79 6.12
C THR A 137 -8.52 -3.46 6.28
N THR A 138 -9.36 -4.48 6.47
CA THR A 138 -10.81 -4.34 6.52
C THR A 138 -11.35 -4.32 7.95
N ARG A 139 -10.83 -5.19 8.82
CA ARG A 139 -11.30 -5.33 10.21
C ARG A 139 -10.29 -6.03 11.09
N ILE A 140 -10.42 -5.85 12.40
CA ILE A 140 -9.72 -6.63 13.43
C ILE A 140 -10.57 -7.86 13.76
N VAL A 141 -9.96 -9.04 13.68
CA VAL A 141 -10.67 -10.30 13.93
C VAL A 141 -11.13 -10.39 15.38
N GLY A 142 -12.38 -10.75 15.58
CA GLY A 142 -12.97 -10.95 16.91
C GLY A 142 -13.43 -9.69 17.64
N LEU A 143 -13.35 -8.51 17.02
CA LEU A 143 -13.96 -7.29 17.54
C LEU A 143 -15.28 -6.98 16.83
N PRO A 144 -16.24 -6.31 17.53
CA PRO A 144 -17.38 -5.66 16.91
C PRO A 144 -16.92 -4.67 15.82
N GLU A 145 -17.77 -4.43 14.82
CA GLU A 145 -17.41 -3.61 13.66
C GLU A 145 -17.02 -2.17 14.03
N ASP A 146 -17.76 -1.55 14.91
CA ASP A 146 -17.51 -0.20 15.40
C ASP A 146 -16.19 -0.10 16.19
N GLU A 147 -15.97 -1.02 17.12
CA GLU A 147 -14.72 -1.07 17.89
C GLU A 147 -13.50 -1.33 16.96
N SER A 148 -13.66 -2.24 16.00
CA SER A 148 -12.63 -2.56 15.01
C SER A 148 -12.29 -1.34 14.16
N ARG A 149 -13.30 -0.65 13.64
CA ARG A 149 -13.13 0.55 12.83
C ARG A 149 -12.41 1.66 13.61
N ASP A 150 -12.86 1.91 14.85
CA ASP A 150 -12.31 2.99 15.67
C ASP A 150 -10.86 2.70 16.09
N LEU A 151 -10.52 1.44 16.39
CA LEU A 151 -9.16 1.04 16.71
C LEU A 151 -8.25 1.11 15.47
N LEU A 152 -8.72 0.64 14.30
CA LEU A 152 -7.96 0.77 13.04
C LEU A 152 -7.70 2.22 12.68
N ALA A 153 -8.69 3.12 12.85
CA ALA A 153 -8.50 4.54 12.59
C ALA A 153 -7.38 5.16 13.45
N GLN A 154 -7.30 4.78 14.74
CA GLN A 154 -6.24 5.22 15.64
C GLN A 154 -4.87 4.67 15.21
N LEU A 155 -4.80 3.39 14.80
CA LEU A 155 -3.56 2.78 14.31
C LEU A 155 -3.08 3.44 13.02
N TYR A 156 -3.99 3.74 12.07
CA TYR A 156 -3.63 4.42 10.83
C TYR A 156 -3.09 5.83 11.10
N ALA A 157 -3.80 6.61 11.91
CA ALA A 157 -3.36 7.95 12.27
C ALA A 157 -1.97 7.95 12.94
N HIS A 158 -1.73 6.99 13.84
CA HIS A 158 -0.45 6.85 14.53
C HIS A 158 0.67 6.38 13.58
N SER A 159 0.38 5.48 12.64
CA SER A 159 1.38 4.95 11.70
C SER A 159 1.97 6.02 10.80
N VAL A 160 1.19 7.04 10.46
CA VAL A 160 1.57 8.10 9.51
C VAL A 160 1.87 9.45 10.19
N LEU A 161 2.28 9.42 11.46
CA LEU A 161 2.82 10.61 12.11
C LEU A 161 4.04 11.14 11.35
N PRO A 162 4.25 12.47 11.29
CA PRO A 162 5.33 13.08 10.51
C PRO A 162 6.71 12.47 10.77
N GLU A 163 7.02 12.10 12.01
CA GLU A 163 8.28 11.48 12.43
C GLU A 163 8.48 10.06 11.89
N ASN A 164 7.42 9.41 11.43
CA ASN A 164 7.47 8.08 10.82
C ASN A 164 7.63 8.13 9.30
N ILE A 165 7.50 9.31 8.68
CA ILE A 165 7.41 9.44 7.23
C ILE A 165 8.73 9.88 6.62
N TYR A 166 9.23 9.09 5.68
CA TYR A 166 10.23 9.50 4.70
C TYR A 166 9.53 9.84 3.38
N ARG A 167 9.79 11.03 2.84
CA ARG A 167 9.30 11.51 1.55
C ARG A 167 10.40 11.44 0.51
N HIS A 168 10.25 10.55 -0.47
CA HIS A 168 11.16 10.44 -1.60
C HIS A 168 10.73 11.39 -2.71
N GLN A 169 11.59 12.36 -3.01
CA GLN A 169 11.48 13.26 -4.16
C GLN A 169 12.29 12.67 -5.31
N TRP A 170 11.59 12.20 -6.34
CA TRP A 170 12.17 11.48 -7.44
C TRP A 170 13.15 12.32 -8.27
N GLN A 171 14.28 11.74 -8.60
CA GLN A 171 15.21 12.24 -9.61
C GLN A 171 15.16 11.32 -10.84
N PRO A 172 15.53 11.84 -12.05
CA PRO A 172 15.61 10.99 -13.25
C PRO A 172 16.50 9.76 -13.02
N HIS A 173 15.96 8.59 -13.39
CA HIS A 173 16.62 7.29 -13.25
C HIS A 173 16.79 6.75 -11.84
N ASP A 174 16.21 7.38 -10.83
CA ASP A 174 16.17 6.80 -9.49
C ASP A 174 15.61 5.38 -9.53
N LEU A 175 16.25 4.47 -8.80
CA LEU A 175 15.76 3.14 -8.47
C LEU A 175 15.59 3.05 -6.95
N VAL A 176 14.35 3.00 -6.49
CA VAL A 176 14.01 2.87 -5.07
C VAL A 176 13.52 1.46 -4.79
N PHE A 177 14.16 0.80 -3.83
CA PHE A 177 13.78 -0.50 -3.30
C PHE A 177 13.34 -0.36 -1.84
N TRP A 178 12.24 -1.01 -1.46
CA TRP A 178 11.76 -1.02 -0.08
C TRP A 178 11.29 -2.39 0.36
N ASP A 179 11.34 -2.61 1.68
CA ASP A 179 10.89 -3.82 2.35
C ASP A 179 9.43 -3.67 2.79
N ASN A 180 8.52 -4.42 2.16
CA ASN A 180 7.09 -4.39 2.48
C ASN A 180 6.74 -5.01 3.84
N ARG A 181 7.70 -5.67 4.47
CA ARG A 181 7.50 -6.32 5.78
C ARG A 181 7.58 -5.32 6.95
N SER A 182 8.14 -4.14 6.69
CA SER A 182 8.47 -3.16 7.71
C SER A 182 7.97 -1.75 7.43
N LEU A 183 7.30 -1.51 6.29
CA LEU A 183 6.75 -0.20 5.96
C LEU A 183 5.46 -0.26 5.16
N ILE A 184 4.74 0.85 5.16
CA ILE A 184 3.65 1.15 4.22
C ILE A 184 4.06 2.35 3.36
N HIS A 185 3.48 2.47 2.18
CA HIS A 185 3.82 3.56 1.27
C HIS A 185 2.59 4.17 0.59
N LEU A 186 2.76 5.39 0.08
CA LEU A 186 1.72 6.19 -0.56
C LEU A 186 2.31 6.95 -1.75
N ALA A 187 1.62 6.92 -2.89
CA ALA A 187 1.90 7.82 -4.00
C ALA A 187 1.21 9.17 -3.73
N ALA A 188 1.99 10.23 -3.59
CA ALA A 188 1.45 11.57 -3.31
C ALA A 188 0.64 12.16 -4.48
N GLY A 189 0.69 11.51 -5.66
CA GLY A 189 0.06 12.02 -6.86
C GLY A 189 0.80 13.20 -7.50
N CYS A 190 0.35 13.59 -8.67
CA CYS A 190 0.81 14.79 -9.37
C CYS A 190 -0.36 15.41 -10.14
N PRO A 191 -0.27 16.67 -10.58
CA PRO A 191 -1.28 17.30 -11.44
C PRO A 191 -1.59 16.42 -12.66
N SER A 192 -2.87 16.29 -13.02
CA SER A 192 -3.32 15.36 -14.06
C SER A 192 -2.79 15.69 -15.47
N HIS A 193 -2.39 16.93 -15.71
CA HIS A 193 -1.80 17.38 -16.98
C HIS A 193 -0.30 17.08 -17.09
N LEU A 194 0.34 16.69 -15.98
CA LEU A 194 1.76 16.31 -15.95
C LEU A 194 1.89 14.79 -16.09
N ARG A 195 2.91 14.39 -16.84
CA ARG A 195 3.16 12.98 -17.15
C ARG A 195 4.06 12.35 -16.09
N ARG A 196 3.67 11.15 -15.61
CA ARG A 196 4.47 10.36 -14.67
C ARG A 196 4.44 8.90 -15.09
N LYS A 197 5.64 8.30 -15.21
CA LYS A 197 5.80 6.89 -15.52
C LYS A 197 6.94 6.29 -14.70
N LEU A 198 6.63 5.24 -13.97
CA LEU A 198 7.60 4.42 -13.25
C LEU A 198 7.44 2.96 -13.67
N TYR A 199 8.53 2.23 -13.70
CA TYR A 199 8.51 0.77 -13.80
C TYR A 199 8.56 0.18 -12.39
N ARG A 200 7.71 -0.81 -12.15
CA ARG A 200 7.63 -1.51 -10.87
C ARG A 200 7.87 -2.99 -11.04
N THR A 201 8.70 -3.56 -10.20
CA THR A 201 8.76 -5.01 -9.98
C THR A 201 8.57 -5.32 -8.50
N THR A 202 8.09 -6.54 -8.21
CA THR A 202 7.77 -6.99 -6.86
C THR A 202 8.51 -8.27 -6.58
N ILE A 203 9.17 -8.35 -5.43
CA ILE A 203 9.88 -9.53 -4.97
C ILE A 203 8.90 -10.36 -4.16
N GLN A 204 8.78 -11.63 -4.50
CA GLN A 204 7.93 -12.57 -3.77
C GLN A 204 8.48 -12.79 -2.36
N GLY A 205 7.58 -12.89 -1.38
CA GLY A 205 7.91 -13.20 0.01
C GLY A 205 8.02 -14.69 0.26
#